data_ddbc1065eabe4cfa5f9628a76a9abedd
#
_entry.id   ddbc1065eabe4cfa5f9628a76a9abedd
#
_cell.length_a   1.000
_cell.length_b   1.000
_cell.length_c   1.000
_cell.angle_alpha   90.00
_cell.angle_beta   90.00
_cell.angle_gamma   90.00
#
_symmetry.space_group_name_H-M   'P 1'
#
loop_
_entity.id
_entity.type
_entity.pdbx_description
1 polymer ?
#
loop_
_entity_poly.entity_id
_entity_poly.type
_entity_poly.pdbx_seq_one_letter_code
_entity_poly.pdbx_strand_id
1 'polypeptide(L)'
;NSSELKEVLSLCLSCKACASECPSNVDIATMKAEFLYQYQEENGYSFRNKLFANNVKYNRLGSIAPAITNLVLNTSLTKAVMGVAQKRSVPKLAPKTLKKWYANRNKTSKNTKKTVYLFCDEFTNYYDVEIGKDVFILLEKLGYDLKIVNHEESGRSFISKGFLNEATAVC
;
A
#
# COMPACT_ATOMS: atom_id res chain seq x y z
N ASN A 1 22.32 -14.38 -10.51
CA ASN A 1 21.37 -13.29 -10.71
C ASN A 1 22.12 -12.04 -11.17
N SER A 2 21.76 -11.53 -12.37
CA SER A 2 22.49 -10.45 -13.03
C SER A 2 22.03 -9.08 -12.52
N SER A 3 22.99 -8.18 -12.24
CA SER A 3 22.70 -6.78 -11.93
C SER A 3 22.06 -6.04 -13.11
N GLU A 4 22.39 -6.42 -14.33
CA GLU A 4 21.81 -5.87 -15.56
C GLU A 4 20.31 -6.21 -15.65
N LEU A 5 19.93 -7.47 -15.37
CA LEU A 5 18.53 -7.86 -15.35
C LEU A 5 17.75 -7.12 -14.23
N LYS A 6 18.38 -6.90 -13.07
CA LYS A 6 17.79 -6.08 -12.01
C LYS A 6 17.52 -4.65 -12.48
N GLU A 7 18.44 -4.05 -13.21
CA GLU A 7 18.29 -2.70 -13.74
C GLU A 7 17.12 -2.64 -14.72
N VAL A 8 17.05 -3.56 -15.68
CA VAL A 8 15.94 -3.65 -16.64
C VAL A 8 14.61 -3.85 -15.93
N LEU A 9 14.51 -4.79 -14.99
CA LEU A 9 13.30 -5.06 -14.23
C LEU A 9 12.91 -3.89 -13.31
N SER A 10 13.86 -3.01 -12.93
CA SER A 10 13.56 -1.82 -12.13
C SER A 10 12.63 -0.83 -12.85
N LEU A 11 12.61 -0.84 -14.18
CA LEU A 11 11.72 -0.02 -15.01
C LEU A 11 10.28 -0.53 -15.01
N CYS A 12 10.04 -1.79 -14.63
CA CYS A 12 8.71 -2.36 -14.54
C CYS A 12 7.94 -1.76 -13.35
N LEU A 13 6.75 -1.19 -13.61
CA LEU A 13 5.87 -0.59 -12.60
C LEU A 13 5.05 -1.61 -11.82
N SER A 14 5.15 -2.90 -12.14
CA SER A 14 4.33 -3.98 -11.56
C SER A 14 2.81 -3.76 -11.73
N CYS A 15 2.40 -3.12 -12.82
CA CYS A 15 0.99 -2.82 -13.11
C CYS A 15 0.19 -4.04 -13.61
N LYS A 16 0.87 -5.17 -13.90
CA LYS A 16 0.29 -6.43 -14.41
C LYS A 16 -0.43 -6.35 -15.77
N ALA A 17 -0.37 -5.21 -16.47
CA ALA A 17 -0.95 -5.09 -17.82
C ALA A 17 -0.37 -6.12 -18.80
N CYS A 18 0.90 -6.52 -18.64
CA CYS A 18 1.49 -7.58 -19.46
C CYS A 18 0.73 -8.91 -19.35
N ALA A 19 0.20 -9.27 -18.20
CA ALA A 19 -0.54 -10.53 -18.01
C ALA A 19 -1.90 -10.50 -18.72
N SER A 20 -2.56 -9.34 -18.78
CA SER A 20 -3.86 -9.20 -19.46
C SER A 20 -3.74 -9.02 -20.97
N GLU A 21 -2.67 -8.35 -21.44
CA GLU A 21 -2.49 -8.02 -22.86
C GLU A 21 -1.69 -9.07 -23.64
N CYS A 22 -0.90 -9.90 -22.95
CA CYS A 22 -0.07 -10.89 -23.60
C CYS A 22 -0.87 -12.14 -24.00
N PRO A 23 -0.88 -12.55 -25.29
CA PRO A 23 -1.57 -13.77 -25.72
C PRO A 23 -1.06 -15.04 -25.02
N SER A 24 0.20 -15.02 -24.54
CA SER A 24 0.84 -16.13 -23.82
C SER A 24 0.75 -15.98 -22.30
N ASN A 25 -0.03 -15.04 -21.77
CA ASN A 25 -0.21 -14.76 -20.33
C ASN A 25 1.11 -14.59 -19.56
N VAL A 26 2.11 -13.93 -20.15
CA VAL A 26 3.39 -13.67 -19.49
C VAL A 26 3.22 -12.56 -18.45
N ASP A 27 3.37 -12.88 -17.17
CA ASP A 27 3.29 -11.94 -16.05
C ASP A 27 4.69 -11.49 -15.61
N ILE A 28 5.17 -10.42 -16.22
CA ILE A 28 6.47 -9.81 -15.90
C ILE A 28 6.49 -9.28 -14.44
N ALA A 29 5.35 -8.86 -13.90
CA ALA A 29 5.30 -8.33 -12.55
C ALA A 29 5.57 -9.42 -11.50
N THR A 30 5.03 -10.62 -11.70
CA THR A 30 5.31 -11.79 -10.86
C THR A 30 6.75 -12.27 -11.04
N MET A 31 7.24 -12.34 -12.27
CA MET A 31 8.65 -12.67 -12.55
C MET A 31 9.62 -11.68 -11.88
N LYS A 32 9.30 -10.39 -11.92
CA LYS A 32 10.08 -9.36 -11.21
C LYS A 32 10.10 -9.58 -9.71
N ALA A 33 8.95 -9.89 -9.10
CA ALA A 33 8.87 -10.08 -7.65
C ALA A 33 9.74 -11.28 -7.21
N GLU A 34 9.65 -12.39 -7.95
CA GLU A 34 10.47 -13.58 -7.71
C GLU A 34 11.96 -13.30 -7.94
N PHE A 35 12.31 -12.64 -9.05
CA PHE A 35 13.69 -12.27 -9.31
C PHE A 35 14.28 -11.37 -8.21
N LEU A 36 13.51 -10.37 -7.74
CA LEU A 36 13.96 -9.49 -6.67
C LEU A 36 14.17 -10.24 -5.35
N TYR A 37 13.29 -11.17 -5.05
CA TYR A 37 13.44 -12.05 -3.88
C TYR A 37 14.76 -12.82 -3.95
N GLN A 38 14.99 -13.59 -5.03
CA GLN A 38 16.19 -14.37 -5.24
C GLN A 38 17.46 -13.49 -5.22
N TYR A 39 17.42 -12.34 -5.89
CA TYR A 39 18.52 -11.41 -5.93
C TYR A 39 18.89 -10.87 -4.53
N GLN A 40 17.88 -10.57 -3.71
CA GLN A 40 18.09 -10.03 -2.37
C GLN A 40 18.53 -11.09 -1.36
N GLU A 41 18.11 -12.35 -1.52
CA GLU A 41 18.63 -13.48 -0.73
C GLU A 41 20.14 -13.64 -0.93
N GLU A 42 20.63 -13.49 -2.17
CA GLU A 42 22.06 -13.60 -2.49
C GLU A 42 22.88 -12.36 -2.13
N ASN A 43 22.33 -11.15 -2.36
CA ASN A 43 23.11 -9.90 -2.30
C ASN A 43 22.72 -9.01 -1.11
N GLY A 44 21.74 -9.43 -0.31
CA GLY A 44 21.22 -8.68 0.81
C GLY A 44 20.13 -7.66 0.43
N TYR A 45 19.37 -7.26 1.41
CA TYR A 45 18.24 -6.34 1.29
C TYR A 45 18.67 -4.89 1.50
N SER A 46 18.47 -4.04 0.50
CA SER A 46 18.78 -2.61 0.62
C SER A 46 17.88 -1.92 1.66
N PHE A 47 18.42 -0.87 2.32
CA PHE A 47 17.66 -0.05 3.27
C PHE A 47 16.38 0.51 2.65
N ARG A 48 16.46 1.01 1.42
CA ARG A 48 15.32 1.55 0.69
C ARG A 48 14.22 0.50 0.49
N ASN A 49 14.57 -0.72 0.08
CA ASN A 49 13.60 -1.79 -0.10
C ASN A 49 12.92 -2.17 1.22
N LYS A 50 13.69 -2.29 2.32
CA LYS A 50 13.16 -2.54 3.65
C LYS A 50 12.19 -1.45 4.11
N LEU A 51 12.52 -0.18 3.83
CA LEU A 51 11.68 0.96 4.19
C LEU A 51 10.32 0.90 3.47
N PHE A 52 10.33 0.69 2.15
CA PHE A 52 9.09 0.66 1.36
C PHE A 52 8.29 -0.63 1.54
N ALA A 53 8.93 -1.77 1.78
CA ALA A 53 8.26 -3.02 2.10
C ALA A 53 7.46 -2.91 3.40
N ASN A 54 8.05 -2.31 4.44
CA ASN A 54 7.44 -2.13 5.75
C ASN A 54 6.64 -0.83 5.90
N ASN A 55 6.09 -0.29 4.81
CA ASN A 55 5.39 1.00 4.84
C ASN A 55 4.22 1.03 5.83
N VAL A 56 3.48 -0.06 5.98
CA VAL A 56 2.35 -0.15 6.93
C VAL A 56 2.81 0.07 8.37
N LYS A 57 3.92 -0.55 8.75
CA LYS A 57 4.51 -0.37 10.09
C LYS A 57 4.89 1.10 10.34
N TYR A 58 5.53 1.73 9.36
CA TYR A 58 5.92 3.15 9.47
C TYR A 58 4.73 4.10 9.40
N ASN A 59 3.73 3.81 8.58
CA ASN A 59 2.49 4.58 8.52
C ASN A 59 1.71 4.51 9.83
N ARG A 60 1.68 3.34 10.47
CA ARG A 60 1.06 3.15 11.78
C ARG A 60 1.73 4.03 12.83
N LEU A 61 3.06 4.04 12.87
CA LEU A 61 3.84 4.91 13.77
C LEU A 61 3.64 6.39 13.44
N GLY A 62 3.77 6.75 12.16
CA GLY A 62 3.62 8.14 11.69
C GLY A 62 2.21 8.71 11.93
N SER A 63 1.18 7.86 11.97
CA SER A 63 -0.21 8.27 12.24
C SER A 63 -0.49 8.58 13.72
N ILE A 64 0.50 8.47 14.60
CA ILE A 64 0.40 8.96 15.98
C ILE A 64 0.47 10.49 15.97
N ALA A 65 1.36 11.07 15.16
CA ALA A 65 1.54 12.52 15.00
C ALA A 65 1.65 12.89 13.50
N PRO A 66 0.57 12.78 12.71
CA PRO A 66 0.63 12.86 11.25
C PRO A 66 1.12 14.22 10.74
N ALA A 67 0.83 15.33 11.42
CA ALA A 67 1.32 16.65 11.03
C ALA A 67 2.85 16.73 11.07
N ILE A 68 3.46 16.24 12.16
CA ILE A 68 4.93 16.22 12.33
C ILE A 68 5.55 15.26 11.31
N THR A 69 4.98 14.07 11.16
CA THR A 69 5.46 13.07 10.19
C THR A 69 5.43 13.63 8.77
N ASN A 70 4.36 14.29 8.36
CA ASN A 70 4.22 14.89 7.04
C ASN A 70 5.24 16.01 6.80
N LEU A 71 5.57 16.80 7.82
CA LEU A 71 6.60 17.82 7.73
C LEU A 71 7.98 17.18 7.52
N VAL A 72 8.34 16.19 8.34
CA VAL A 72 9.63 15.50 8.28
C VAL A 72 9.82 14.76 6.96
N LEU A 73 8.80 13.99 6.49
CA LEU A 73 8.88 13.21 5.26
C LEU A 73 9.10 14.07 4.01
N ASN A 74 8.70 15.33 4.01
CA ASN A 74 8.86 16.22 2.87
C ASN A 74 10.13 17.08 2.92
N THR A 75 11.01 16.90 3.92
CA THR A 75 12.30 17.57 3.96
C THR A 75 13.27 16.98 2.91
N SER A 76 14.18 17.83 2.39
CA SER A 76 15.19 17.40 1.42
C SER A 76 16.08 16.27 1.94
N LEU A 77 16.42 16.31 3.23
CA LEU A 77 17.25 15.28 3.87
C LEU A 77 16.51 13.93 3.89
N THR A 78 15.26 13.90 4.33
CA THR A 78 14.48 12.65 4.37
C THR A 78 14.28 12.09 2.98
N LYS A 79 13.96 12.92 1.99
CA LYS A 79 13.83 12.50 0.59
C LYS A 79 15.12 11.88 0.06
N ALA A 80 16.27 12.48 0.36
CA ALA A 80 17.59 11.93 -0.04
C ALA A 80 17.82 10.54 0.60
N VAL A 81 17.58 10.39 1.89
CA VAL A 81 17.72 9.11 2.62
C VAL A 81 16.78 8.04 2.05
N MET A 82 15.54 8.42 1.72
CA MET A 82 14.55 7.51 1.14
C MET A 82 14.80 7.22 -0.36
N GLY A 83 15.72 7.91 -1.01
CA GLY A 83 15.95 7.82 -2.45
C GLY A 83 14.77 8.36 -3.27
N VAL A 84 14.05 9.36 -2.76
CA VAL A 84 12.95 10.03 -3.47
C VAL A 84 13.47 11.30 -4.14
N ALA A 85 13.06 11.52 -5.39
CA ALA A 85 13.47 12.71 -6.13
C ALA A 85 13.04 14.00 -5.40
N GLN A 86 13.95 15.00 -5.32
CA GLN A 86 13.73 16.23 -4.53
C GLN A 86 12.49 17.00 -4.97
N LYS A 87 12.20 17.01 -6.27
CA LYS A 87 11.02 17.69 -6.85
C LYS A 87 9.70 16.96 -6.62
N ARG A 88 9.74 15.70 -6.13
CA ARG A 88 8.54 14.90 -5.88
C ARG A 88 8.06 15.11 -4.45
N SER A 89 6.75 15.31 -4.26
CA SER A 89 6.13 15.26 -2.94
C SER A 89 5.98 13.82 -2.47
N VAL A 90 6.16 13.57 -1.17
CA VAL A 90 5.79 12.31 -0.53
C VAL A 90 4.29 12.39 -0.19
N PRO A 91 3.51 11.32 -0.42
CA PRO A 91 2.11 11.29 -0.01
C PRO A 91 1.94 11.63 1.46
N LYS A 92 0.92 12.45 1.77
CA LYS A 92 0.67 12.91 3.14
C LYS A 92 -0.20 11.90 3.88
N LEU A 93 0.20 11.53 5.08
CA LEU A 93 -0.67 10.79 6.00
C LEU A 93 -1.89 11.64 6.36
N ALA A 94 -3.06 11.02 6.32
CA ALA A 94 -4.30 11.66 6.74
C ALA A 94 -4.27 11.97 8.26
N PRO A 95 -4.93 13.04 8.70
CA PRO A 95 -5.01 13.40 10.13
C PRO A 95 -5.62 12.30 11.01
N LYS A 96 -6.51 11.50 10.43
CA LYS A 96 -7.18 10.38 11.08
C LYS A 96 -7.35 9.23 10.07
N THR A 97 -6.97 8.01 10.46
CA THR A 97 -7.11 6.85 9.59
C THR A 97 -8.56 6.48 9.34
N LEU A 98 -8.84 5.82 8.20
CA LEU A 98 -10.20 5.39 7.86
C LEU A 98 -10.78 4.43 8.91
N LYS A 99 -9.98 3.47 9.41
CA LYS A 99 -10.40 2.56 10.49
C LYS A 99 -10.77 3.32 11.77
N LYS A 100 -10.01 4.35 12.17
CA LYS A 100 -10.34 5.21 13.32
C LYS A 100 -11.59 6.06 13.08
N TRP A 101 -11.76 6.59 11.87
CA TRP A 101 -12.97 7.32 11.50
C TRP A 101 -14.19 6.40 11.55
N TYR A 102 -14.10 5.21 10.96
CA TYR A 102 -15.17 4.20 10.96
C TYR A 102 -15.59 3.79 12.37
N ALA A 103 -14.63 3.56 13.29
CA ALA A 103 -14.91 3.19 14.66
C ALA A 103 -15.67 4.27 15.46
N ASN A 104 -15.44 5.56 15.13
CA ASN A 104 -16.01 6.70 15.86
C ASN A 104 -17.23 7.32 15.19
N ARG A 105 -17.70 6.77 14.06
CA ARG A 105 -18.86 7.32 13.37
C ARG A 105 -20.17 6.79 13.95
N ASN A 106 -21.21 7.60 13.92
CA ASN A 106 -22.56 7.13 14.21
C ASN A 106 -23.06 6.28 13.03
N LYS A 107 -23.52 5.07 13.30
CA LYS A 107 -24.13 4.21 12.29
C LYS A 107 -25.53 4.75 11.95
N THR A 108 -25.74 5.09 10.69
CA THR A 108 -26.95 5.80 10.26
C THR A 108 -28.05 4.87 9.70
N SER A 109 -27.79 3.58 9.50
CA SER A 109 -28.70 2.73 8.74
C SER A 109 -29.63 1.89 9.62
N LYS A 110 -30.93 2.18 9.53
CA LYS A 110 -32.03 1.39 10.18
C LYS A 110 -32.71 0.39 9.23
N ASN A 111 -32.58 0.53 7.91
CA ASN A 111 -33.18 -0.36 6.89
C ASN A 111 -32.15 -0.70 5.83
N THR A 112 -31.34 -1.74 6.06
CA THR A 112 -30.29 -2.17 5.13
C THR A 112 -30.77 -3.31 4.24
N LYS A 113 -30.47 -3.23 2.95
CA LYS A 113 -30.74 -4.27 1.95
C LYS A 113 -29.84 -5.49 2.16
N LYS A 114 -28.53 -5.24 2.24
CA LYS A 114 -27.49 -6.27 2.39
C LYS A 114 -26.27 -5.68 3.08
N THR A 115 -25.51 -6.52 3.77
CA THR A 115 -24.20 -6.17 4.30
C THR A 115 -23.13 -6.32 3.22
N VAL A 116 -22.25 -5.31 3.08
CA VAL A 116 -21.08 -5.31 2.21
C VAL A 116 -19.85 -5.12 3.07
N TYR A 117 -18.81 -5.91 2.80
CA TYR A 117 -17.53 -5.84 3.52
C TYR A 117 -16.52 -5.08 2.69
N LEU A 118 -15.92 -4.03 3.27
CA LEU A 118 -14.87 -3.25 2.66
C LEU A 118 -13.50 -3.77 3.13
N PHE A 119 -12.69 -4.21 2.18
CA PHE A 119 -11.28 -4.42 2.42
C PHE A 119 -10.58 -3.07 2.48
N CYS A 120 -10.24 -2.63 3.69
CA CYS A 120 -9.61 -1.33 3.93
C CYS A 120 -8.10 -1.48 3.83
N ASP A 121 -7.57 -1.37 2.63
CA ASP A 121 -6.14 -1.48 2.39
C ASP A 121 -5.34 -0.34 3.05
N GLU A 122 -4.02 -0.52 3.10
CA GLU A 122 -3.10 0.42 3.75
C GLU A 122 -3.11 1.81 3.10
N PHE A 123 -3.35 1.91 1.79
CA PHE A 123 -3.37 3.21 1.10
C PHE A 123 -4.65 3.97 1.42
N THR A 124 -5.79 3.31 1.33
CA THR A 124 -7.09 3.88 1.71
C THR A 124 -7.14 4.21 3.20
N ASN A 125 -6.51 3.37 4.05
CA ASN A 125 -6.52 3.60 5.49
C ASN A 125 -5.69 4.81 5.93
N TYR A 126 -4.53 5.06 5.30
CA TYR A 126 -3.56 6.06 5.79
C TYR A 126 -3.48 7.32 4.92
N TYR A 127 -3.79 7.24 3.63
CA TYR A 127 -3.60 8.32 2.67
C TYR A 127 -4.90 8.80 2.04
N ASP A 128 -5.64 7.89 1.40
CA ASP A 128 -6.83 8.21 0.61
C ASP A 128 -8.12 8.05 1.44
N VAL A 129 -8.08 8.52 2.68
CA VAL A 129 -9.17 8.37 3.66
C VAL A 129 -10.48 8.99 3.18
N GLU A 130 -10.43 10.11 2.47
CA GLU A 130 -11.64 10.77 1.94
C GLU A 130 -12.33 9.88 0.91
N ILE A 131 -11.59 9.22 0.02
CA ILE A 131 -12.15 8.25 -0.93
C ILE A 131 -12.87 7.11 -0.17
N GLY A 132 -12.23 6.59 0.88
CA GLY A 132 -12.86 5.57 1.72
C GLY A 132 -14.16 6.05 2.38
N LYS A 133 -14.20 7.29 2.87
CA LYS A 133 -15.43 7.90 3.43
C LYS A 133 -16.52 8.06 2.38
N ASP A 134 -16.18 8.51 1.18
CA ASP A 134 -17.13 8.69 0.09
C ASP A 134 -17.75 7.35 -0.33
N VAL A 135 -16.97 6.26 -0.36
CA VAL A 135 -17.49 4.89 -0.57
C VAL A 135 -18.51 4.52 0.50
N PHE A 136 -18.25 4.82 1.78
CA PHE A 136 -19.21 4.59 2.85
C PHE A 136 -20.50 5.37 2.64
N ILE A 137 -20.40 6.67 2.39
CA ILE A 137 -21.55 7.57 2.20
C ILE A 137 -22.38 7.12 0.99
N LEU A 138 -21.73 6.77 -0.11
CA LEU A 138 -22.41 6.34 -1.33
C LEU A 138 -23.18 5.04 -1.10
N LEU A 139 -22.53 4.01 -0.57
CA LEU A 139 -23.15 2.70 -0.39
C LEU A 139 -24.25 2.72 0.68
N GLU A 140 -24.09 3.51 1.73
CA GLU A 140 -25.17 3.72 2.73
C GLU A 140 -26.37 4.44 2.14
N LYS A 141 -26.17 5.47 1.29
CA LYS A 141 -27.27 6.11 0.55
C LYS A 141 -27.99 5.16 -0.39
N LEU A 142 -27.27 4.17 -0.95
CA LEU A 142 -27.86 3.10 -1.77
C LEU A 142 -28.56 2.02 -0.92
N GLY A 143 -28.52 2.11 0.41
CA GLY A 143 -29.20 1.21 1.33
C GLY A 143 -28.40 -0.03 1.74
N TYR A 144 -27.08 -0.03 1.57
CA TYR A 144 -26.22 -1.11 2.05
C TYR A 144 -25.69 -0.84 3.46
N ASP A 145 -25.49 -1.90 4.26
CA ASP A 145 -24.74 -1.83 5.52
C ASP A 145 -23.26 -2.16 5.24
N LEU A 146 -22.41 -1.13 5.24
CA LEU A 146 -21.01 -1.28 4.94
C LEU A 146 -20.19 -1.51 6.20
N LYS A 147 -19.36 -2.56 6.21
CA LYS A 147 -18.51 -2.93 7.34
C LYS A 147 -17.05 -3.04 6.94
N ILE A 148 -16.16 -2.51 7.78
CA ILE A 148 -14.74 -2.84 7.74
C ILE A 148 -14.53 -4.03 8.68
N VAL A 149 -13.99 -5.12 8.15
CA VAL A 149 -13.56 -6.27 8.95
C VAL A 149 -12.11 -6.08 9.40
N ASN A 150 -11.74 -6.77 10.47
CA ASN A 150 -10.33 -6.83 10.85
C ASN A 150 -9.62 -7.81 9.91
N HIS A 151 -8.57 -7.33 9.26
CA HIS A 151 -7.72 -8.09 8.35
C HIS A 151 -6.30 -7.52 8.40
N GLU A 152 -5.33 -8.33 8.02
CA GLU A 152 -3.94 -7.91 7.85
C GLU A 152 -3.78 -6.98 6.64
N GLU A 153 -2.57 -6.51 6.39
CA GLU A 153 -2.26 -5.70 5.22
C GLU A 153 -2.38 -6.50 3.90
N SER A 154 -2.41 -5.79 2.78
CA SER A 154 -2.62 -6.42 1.46
C SER A 154 -1.41 -7.21 0.92
N GLY A 155 -0.25 -7.14 1.57
CA GLY A 155 0.99 -7.74 1.11
C GLY A 155 1.62 -7.08 -0.14
N ARG A 156 0.92 -6.15 -0.81
CA ARG A 156 1.40 -5.53 -2.08
C ARG A 156 2.77 -4.89 -1.95
N SER A 157 3.05 -4.24 -0.83
CA SER A 157 4.33 -3.57 -0.59
C SER A 157 5.47 -4.57 -0.50
N PHE A 158 5.24 -5.69 0.16
CA PHE A 158 6.19 -6.80 0.24
C PHE A 158 6.46 -7.39 -1.14
N ILE A 159 5.41 -7.79 -1.87
CA ILE A 159 5.53 -8.34 -3.24
C ILE A 159 6.30 -7.38 -4.15
N SER A 160 5.93 -6.10 -4.15
CA SER A 160 6.57 -5.07 -5.00
C SER A 160 8.07 -4.90 -4.72
N LYS A 161 8.53 -5.26 -3.53
CA LYS A 161 9.94 -5.13 -3.11
C LYS A 161 10.67 -6.47 -2.99
N GLY A 162 10.05 -7.58 -3.40
CA GLY A 162 10.66 -8.91 -3.34
C GLY A 162 10.82 -9.45 -1.92
N PHE A 163 9.90 -9.15 -1.02
CA PHE A 163 9.81 -9.70 0.35
C PHE A 163 8.71 -10.77 0.36
N LEU A 164 8.94 -11.88 -0.38
CA LEU A 164 7.88 -12.86 -0.62
C LEU A 164 7.52 -13.69 0.62
N ASN A 165 8.48 -13.92 1.51
CA ASN A 165 8.23 -14.63 2.77
C ASN A 165 7.29 -13.82 3.67
N GLU A 166 7.53 -12.50 3.79
CA GLU A 166 6.69 -11.60 4.54
C GLU A 166 5.32 -11.42 3.88
N ALA A 167 5.27 -11.38 2.55
CA ALA A 167 4.00 -11.33 1.82
C ALA A 167 3.14 -12.57 2.12
N THR A 168 3.73 -13.77 2.12
CA THR A 168 3.03 -15.02 2.44
C THR A 168 2.52 -15.06 3.89
N ALA A 169 3.26 -14.43 4.82
CA ALA A 169 2.87 -14.40 6.22
C ALA A 169 1.65 -13.51 6.52
N VAL A 170 1.31 -12.56 5.63
CA VAL A 170 0.15 -11.64 5.79
C VAL A 170 -1.03 -11.98 4.87
N CYS A 171 -0.88 -12.95 3.97
CA CYS A 171 -1.94 -13.48 3.12
C CYS A 171 -2.55 -14.75 3.71
#